data_391ec68ad0361307851d8286d8056bec
#
_entry.id   391ec68ad0361307851d8286d8056bec
#
_cell.length_a   1.000
_cell.length_b   1.000
_cell.length_c   1.000
_cell.angle_alpha   90.00
_cell.angle_beta   90.00
_cell.angle_gamma   90.00
#
_symmetry.space_group_name_H-M   'P 1'
#
loop_
_entity.id
_entity.type
_entity.pdbx_description
1 polymer ?
#
loop_
_entity_poly.entity_id
_entity_poly.type
_entity_poly.pdbx_seq_one_letter_code
_entity_poly.pdbx_strand_id
1 'polypeptide(L)'
;MYKRQGVNTREKVLIRNGVLTEYLNHRETAHHFGIEPNGGARAQDGLHHPLVRMSNTIIQGGTHRDIDELMEDIQYGVYACGTRGGQVDTGRGSFQFAAQEAWLIENGELTRPLRDVSVSGLTLEILNNVNGLTRDASLASPGFCGKGQTVPVGDGGPVMRISEALVG
;
A
#
# COMPACT_ATOMS: atom_id res chain seq x y z
N MET A 1 -20.64 2.88 -15.52
CA MET A 1 -21.56 3.65 -14.67
C MET A 1 -21.97 2.91 -13.40
N TYR A 2 -22.34 1.64 -13.48
CA TYR A 2 -22.75 0.82 -12.31
C TYR A 2 -21.65 0.65 -11.25
N LYS A 3 -20.40 0.67 -11.65
CA LYS A 3 -19.25 0.38 -10.77
C LYS A 3 -19.02 1.41 -9.67
N ARG A 4 -19.60 2.63 -9.79
CA ARG A 4 -19.35 3.73 -8.84
C ARG A 4 -20.64 4.40 -8.34
N GLN A 5 -21.76 3.74 -8.46
CA GLN A 5 -23.07 4.23 -8.02
C GLN A 5 -23.47 5.59 -8.63
N GLY A 6 -22.98 5.91 -9.84
CA GLY A 6 -23.23 7.19 -10.50
C GLY A 6 -22.43 8.38 -9.94
N VAL A 7 -21.53 8.13 -8.98
CA VAL A 7 -20.64 9.16 -8.42
C VAL A 7 -19.38 9.25 -9.26
N ASN A 8 -18.97 10.46 -9.65
CA ASN A 8 -17.72 10.69 -10.35
C ASN A 8 -16.54 10.34 -9.44
N THR A 9 -15.55 9.67 -10.02
CA THR A 9 -14.30 9.43 -9.31
C THR A 9 -13.42 10.68 -9.38
N ARG A 10 -12.66 10.89 -8.33
CA ARG A 10 -11.63 11.93 -8.24
C ARG A 10 -10.39 11.36 -7.57
N GLU A 11 -9.32 12.10 -7.60
CA GLU A 11 -8.19 11.85 -6.73
C GLU A 11 -8.62 11.94 -5.26
N LYS A 12 -8.06 11.08 -4.44
CA LYS A 12 -8.34 10.99 -3.01
C LYS A 12 -7.03 10.95 -2.26
N VAL A 13 -6.80 11.94 -1.44
CA VAL A 13 -5.65 11.97 -0.56
C VAL A 13 -6.09 11.35 0.76
N LEU A 14 -5.72 10.08 0.98
CA LEU A 14 -6.11 9.35 2.17
C LEU A 14 -5.31 9.80 3.39
N ILE A 15 -4.00 9.95 3.24
CA ILE A 15 -3.09 10.39 4.29
C ILE A 15 -2.23 11.54 3.74
N ARG A 16 -2.16 12.62 4.49
CA ARG A 16 -1.31 13.78 4.18
C ARG A 16 -0.45 14.11 5.39
N ASN A 17 0.87 14.06 5.21
CA ASN A 17 1.82 14.36 6.29
C ASN A 17 1.54 13.57 7.58
N GLY A 18 1.28 12.27 7.45
CA GLY A 18 0.98 11.39 8.57
C GLY A 18 -0.43 11.49 9.14
N VAL A 19 -1.27 12.40 8.61
CA VAL A 19 -2.64 12.60 9.09
C VAL A 19 -3.63 11.99 8.10
N LEU A 20 -4.55 11.15 8.59
CA LEU A 20 -5.66 10.61 7.81
C LEU A 20 -6.64 11.75 7.48
N THR A 21 -6.82 12.03 6.20
CA THR A 21 -7.62 13.15 5.71
C THR A 21 -8.91 12.72 5.04
N GLU A 22 -8.96 11.53 4.47
CA GLU A 22 -10.12 11.05 3.74
C GLU A 22 -10.23 9.53 3.80
N TYR A 23 -11.45 9.00 3.76
CA TYR A 23 -11.74 7.59 3.60
C TYR A 23 -12.24 7.29 2.18
N LEU A 24 -11.89 6.14 1.64
CA LEU A 24 -12.64 5.59 0.51
C LEU A 24 -14.07 5.32 0.97
N ASN A 25 -15.06 5.83 0.24
CA ASN A 25 -16.45 5.67 0.61
C ASN A 25 -17.36 5.34 -0.57
N HIS A 26 -18.54 4.84 -0.28
CA HIS A 26 -19.66 4.71 -1.18
C HIS A 26 -20.88 5.46 -0.61
N ARG A 27 -21.99 5.51 -1.33
CA ARG A 27 -23.16 6.32 -0.92
C ARG A 27 -23.65 6.00 0.50
N GLU A 28 -23.71 4.74 0.87
CA GLU A 28 -24.16 4.31 2.19
C GLU A 28 -23.20 4.75 3.30
N THR A 29 -21.89 4.47 3.15
CA THR A 29 -20.89 4.90 4.14
C THR A 29 -20.73 6.41 4.18
N ALA A 30 -20.85 7.10 3.05
CA ALA A 30 -20.84 8.56 3.00
C ALA A 30 -22.03 9.14 3.79
N HIS A 31 -23.22 8.58 3.62
CA HIS A 31 -24.40 8.96 4.41
C HIS A 31 -24.19 8.71 5.91
N HIS A 32 -23.67 7.53 6.26
CA HIS A 32 -23.39 7.16 7.65
C HIS A 32 -22.44 8.12 8.35
N PHE A 33 -21.40 8.58 7.65
CA PHE A 33 -20.42 9.53 8.19
C PHE A 33 -20.77 11.01 7.96
N GLY A 34 -21.90 11.32 7.32
CA GLY A 34 -22.30 12.70 7.03
C GLY A 34 -21.35 13.43 6.08
N ILE A 35 -20.73 12.71 5.12
CA ILE A 35 -19.77 13.25 4.15
C ILE A 35 -20.23 12.98 2.72
N GLU A 36 -19.65 13.70 1.75
CA GLU A 36 -19.94 13.47 0.34
C GLU A 36 -19.34 12.17 -0.19
N PRO A 37 -20.06 11.44 -1.06
CA PRO A 37 -19.53 10.24 -1.71
C PRO A 37 -18.42 10.61 -2.70
N ASN A 38 -17.30 9.86 -2.66
CA ASN A 38 -16.10 10.16 -3.45
C ASN A 38 -15.80 9.18 -4.58
N GLY A 39 -16.76 8.33 -4.94
CA GLY A 39 -16.58 7.35 -6.01
C GLY A 39 -15.61 6.23 -5.67
N GLY A 40 -15.37 5.96 -4.37
CA GLY A 40 -14.55 4.85 -3.88
C GLY A 40 -15.25 3.48 -3.94
N ALA A 41 -16.47 3.41 -4.51
CA ALA A 41 -17.19 2.17 -4.70
C ALA A 41 -16.89 1.54 -6.07
N ARG A 42 -16.70 0.22 -6.10
CA ARG A 42 -16.53 -0.55 -7.34
C ARG A 42 -17.24 -1.89 -7.22
N ALA A 43 -17.85 -2.32 -8.31
CA ALA A 43 -18.38 -3.67 -8.47
C ALA A 43 -17.53 -4.44 -9.49
N GLN A 44 -17.45 -5.74 -9.35
CA GLN A 44 -16.80 -6.63 -10.30
C GLN A 44 -17.46 -6.52 -11.69
N ASP A 45 -18.77 -6.56 -11.71
CA ASP A 45 -19.60 -6.46 -12.92
C ASP A 45 -20.98 -5.87 -12.59
N GLY A 46 -21.93 -5.93 -13.52
CA GLY A 46 -23.27 -5.40 -13.36
C GLY A 46 -24.20 -6.20 -12.44
N LEU A 47 -23.83 -7.40 -12.07
CA LEU A 47 -24.61 -8.31 -11.21
C LEU A 47 -24.18 -8.22 -9.74
N HIS A 48 -23.09 -7.53 -9.44
CA HIS A 48 -22.56 -7.39 -8.10
C HIS A 48 -22.83 -6.01 -7.50
N HIS A 49 -23.13 -5.98 -6.21
CA HIS A 49 -23.24 -4.73 -5.48
C HIS A 49 -21.89 -4.01 -5.38
N PRO A 50 -21.86 -2.68 -5.61
CA PRO A 50 -20.63 -1.90 -5.41
C PRO A 50 -20.19 -1.93 -3.95
N LEU A 51 -18.93 -2.27 -3.72
CA LEU A 51 -18.28 -2.25 -2.41
C LEU A 51 -17.24 -1.13 -2.36
N VAL A 52 -16.97 -0.62 -1.17
CA VAL A 52 -15.81 0.27 -0.95
C VAL A 52 -14.54 -0.50 -1.29
N ARG A 53 -13.77 -0.01 -2.26
CA ARG A 53 -12.59 -0.69 -2.81
C ARG A 53 -11.56 0.29 -3.34
N MET A 54 -10.30 -0.09 -3.19
CA MET A 54 -9.19 0.61 -3.85
C MET A 54 -9.32 0.56 -5.39
N SER A 55 -8.67 1.49 -6.04
CA SER A 55 -8.37 1.46 -7.49
C SER A 55 -6.85 1.48 -7.67
N ASN A 56 -6.28 2.62 -8.06
CA ASN A 56 -4.85 2.82 -7.99
C ASN A 56 -4.55 3.53 -6.66
N THR A 57 -3.73 2.90 -5.82
CA THR A 57 -3.32 3.46 -4.53
C THR A 57 -1.80 3.59 -4.55
N ILE A 58 -1.32 4.82 -4.39
CA ILE A 58 0.11 5.12 -4.49
C ILE A 58 0.58 5.91 -3.27
N ILE A 59 1.81 5.68 -2.88
CA ILE A 59 2.56 6.53 -1.98
C ILE A 59 3.36 7.51 -2.84
N GLN A 60 3.29 8.79 -2.54
CA GLN A 60 4.08 9.80 -3.26
C GLN A 60 5.55 9.72 -2.88
N GLY A 61 6.42 10.12 -3.81
CA GLY A 61 7.86 10.17 -3.58
C GLY A 61 8.24 11.12 -2.45
N GLY A 62 9.34 10.79 -1.77
CA GLY A 62 9.93 11.57 -0.70
C GLY A 62 11.11 12.44 -1.15
N THR A 63 12.13 12.51 -0.31
CA THR A 63 13.28 13.41 -0.49
C THR A 63 14.59 12.71 -0.85
N HIS A 64 14.75 11.43 -0.53
CA HIS A 64 15.97 10.70 -0.84
C HIS A 64 16.10 10.49 -2.34
N ARG A 65 17.29 10.70 -2.85
CA ARG A 65 17.58 10.63 -4.28
C ARG A 65 17.33 9.23 -4.84
N ASP A 66 17.83 8.22 -4.16
CA ASP A 66 17.82 6.83 -4.60
C ASP A 66 17.89 5.87 -3.39
N ILE A 67 17.99 4.58 -3.68
CA ILE A 67 18.09 3.54 -2.66
C ILE A 67 19.41 3.57 -1.90
N ASP A 68 20.50 3.95 -2.53
CA ASP A 68 21.82 3.99 -1.87
C ASP A 68 21.82 5.04 -0.77
N GLU A 69 21.31 6.25 -1.05
CA GLU A 69 21.12 7.29 -0.04
C GLU A 69 20.15 6.85 1.07
N LEU A 70 19.11 6.08 0.72
CA LEU A 70 18.14 5.58 1.69
C LEU A 70 18.73 4.54 2.65
N MET A 71 19.76 3.80 2.21
CA MET A 71 20.42 2.74 2.99
C MET A 71 21.68 3.19 3.73
N GLU A 72 22.26 4.33 3.39
CA GLU A 72 23.60 4.77 3.80
C GLU A 72 23.90 4.61 5.30
N ASP A 73 22.94 4.89 6.17
CA ASP A 73 23.07 4.82 7.63
C ASP A 73 22.50 3.54 8.26
N ILE A 74 22.07 2.56 7.46
CA ILE A 74 21.55 1.30 7.96
C ILE A 74 22.70 0.35 8.30
N GLN A 75 22.90 0.08 9.60
CA GLN A 75 23.91 -0.87 10.06
C GLN A 75 23.52 -2.32 9.78
N TYR A 76 22.25 -2.65 9.97
CA TYR A 76 21.74 -3.98 9.74
C TYR A 76 20.25 -3.92 9.37
N GLY A 77 19.86 -4.56 8.29
CA GLY A 77 18.50 -4.52 7.80
C GLY A 77 18.19 -5.54 6.71
N VAL A 78 17.00 -5.49 6.19
CA VAL A 78 16.55 -6.33 5.07
C VAL A 78 15.98 -5.45 3.97
N TYR A 79 16.48 -5.59 2.77
CA TYR A 79 15.87 -5.08 1.57
C TYR A 79 14.94 -6.13 0.98
N ALA A 80 13.66 -5.83 0.88
CA ALA A 80 12.64 -6.70 0.29
C ALA A 80 12.08 -6.04 -0.98
N CYS A 81 12.08 -6.77 -2.09
CA CYS A 81 11.67 -6.28 -3.39
C CYS A 81 10.60 -7.18 -4.02
N GLY A 82 9.63 -6.54 -4.67
CA GLY A 82 8.52 -7.24 -5.31
C GLY A 82 7.65 -8.03 -4.33
N THR A 83 6.62 -8.68 -4.85
CA THR A 83 5.76 -9.53 -4.01
C THR A 83 5.38 -10.81 -4.74
N ARG A 84 5.34 -11.92 -3.99
CA ARG A 84 4.76 -13.19 -4.42
C ARG A 84 3.31 -13.35 -3.93
N GLY A 85 2.72 -12.28 -3.40
CA GLY A 85 1.39 -12.27 -2.82
C GLY A 85 1.41 -12.27 -1.30
N GLY A 86 0.23 -12.14 -0.70
CA GLY A 86 0.07 -12.08 0.73
C GLY A 86 -1.39 -12.01 1.14
N GLN A 87 -1.61 -11.76 2.40
CA GLN A 87 -2.94 -11.66 3.00
C GLN A 87 -3.07 -10.41 3.84
N VAL A 88 -4.28 -9.87 3.88
CA VAL A 88 -4.64 -8.71 4.70
C VAL A 88 -5.91 -9.06 5.49
N ASP A 89 -5.84 -8.90 6.80
CA ASP A 89 -7.03 -8.87 7.66
C ASP A 89 -7.45 -7.40 7.85
N THR A 90 -8.44 -6.99 7.09
CA THR A 90 -8.93 -5.62 7.12
C THR A 90 -9.66 -5.26 8.43
N GLY A 91 -10.13 -6.27 9.18
CA GLY A 91 -10.78 -6.06 10.48
C GLY A 91 -9.78 -5.75 11.59
N ARG A 92 -8.62 -6.38 11.56
CA ARG A 92 -7.53 -6.17 12.50
C ARG A 92 -6.50 -5.16 12.01
N GLY A 93 -6.47 -4.87 10.70
CA GLY A 93 -5.46 -4.02 10.08
C GLY A 93 -4.10 -4.71 9.95
N SER A 94 -4.04 -6.03 10.06
CA SER A 94 -2.79 -6.78 9.92
C SER A 94 -2.58 -7.27 8.49
N PHE A 95 -1.32 -7.43 8.11
CA PHE A 95 -0.94 -7.97 6.82
C PHE A 95 0.31 -8.84 6.91
N GLN A 96 0.49 -9.70 5.90
CA GLN A 96 1.72 -10.42 5.63
C GLN A 96 1.89 -10.56 4.12
N PHE A 97 3.04 -10.16 3.58
CA PHE A 97 3.40 -10.29 2.17
C PHE A 97 4.75 -10.97 2.03
N ALA A 98 4.83 -11.97 1.16
CA ALA A 98 6.08 -12.61 0.79
C ALA A 98 6.81 -11.77 -0.27
N ALA A 99 8.08 -11.49 -0.04
CA ALA A 99 8.94 -10.81 -1.01
C ALA A 99 9.26 -11.73 -2.20
N GLN A 100 9.40 -11.16 -3.38
CA GLN A 100 9.90 -11.88 -4.55
C GLN A 100 11.40 -12.08 -4.44
N GLU A 101 12.12 -11.05 -4.02
CA GLU A 101 13.54 -11.03 -3.75
C GLU A 101 13.81 -10.33 -2.42
N ALA A 102 14.86 -10.75 -1.72
CA ALA A 102 15.30 -10.05 -0.53
C ALA A 102 16.83 -10.18 -0.35
N TRP A 103 17.39 -9.16 0.28
CA TRP A 103 18.82 -9.03 0.51
C TRP A 103 19.07 -8.53 1.92
N LEU A 104 20.16 -9.01 2.52
CA LEU A 104 20.65 -8.47 3.77
C LEU A 104 21.34 -7.13 3.50
N ILE A 105 21.06 -6.14 4.32
CA ILE A 105 21.77 -4.87 4.36
C ILE A 105 22.74 -4.93 5.54
N GLU A 106 24.03 -4.66 5.29
CA GLU A 106 25.05 -4.54 6.31
C GLU A 106 25.91 -3.31 6.00
N ASN A 107 25.95 -2.35 6.94
CA ASN A 107 26.70 -1.10 6.81
C ASN A 107 26.38 -0.32 5.52
N GLY A 108 25.11 -0.19 5.19
CA GLY A 108 24.65 0.54 4.00
C GLY A 108 24.74 -0.19 2.68
N GLU A 109 25.18 -1.44 2.66
CA GLU A 109 25.39 -2.23 1.43
C GLU A 109 24.51 -3.49 1.41
N LEU A 110 24.04 -3.87 0.20
CA LEU A 110 23.40 -5.16 -0.03
C LEU A 110 24.46 -6.25 -0.08
N THR A 111 24.47 -7.18 0.87
CA THR A 111 25.56 -8.16 1.01
C THR A 111 25.20 -9.54 0.51
N ARG A 112 24.15 -10.17 0.99
CA ARG A 112 23.77 -11.52 0.59
C ARG A 112 22.29 -11.66 0.34
N PRO A 113 21.90 -12.48 -0.66
CA PRO A 113 20.50 -12.78 -0.89
C PRO A 113 19.90 -13.59 0.27
N LEU A 114 18.65 -13.28 0.59
CA LEU A 114 17.85 -13.99 1.57
C LEU A 114 16.76 -14.79 0.86
N ARG A 115 16.37 -15.91 1.45
CA ARG A 115 15.35 -16.80 0.90
C ARG A 115 14.09 -16.77 1.75
N ASP A 116 12.94 -16.85 1.09
CA ASP A 116 11.62 -16.99 1.70
C ASP A 116 11.26 -15.90 2.71
N VAL A 117 11.69 -14.68 2.44
CA VAL A 117 11.41 -13.52 3.28
C VAL A 117 9.96 -13.09 3.15
N SER A 118 9.32 -12.83 4.28
CA SER A 118 8.04 -12.13 4.34
C SER A 118 8.11 -10.92 5.27
N VAL A 119 7.32 -9.90 4.95
CA VAL A 119 7.13 -8.71 5.79
C VAL A 119 5.72 -8.72 6.33
N SER A 120 5.57 -8.54 7.63
CA SER A 120 4.27 -8.52 8.30
C SER A 120 4.19 -7.45 9.38
N GLY A 121 2.97 -7.08 9.75
CA GLY A 121 2.74 -6.10 10.80
C GLY A 121 1.31 -5.57 10.83
N LEU A 122 1.09 -4.60 11.69
CA LEU A 122 -0.11 -3.78 11.71
C LEU A 122 0.09 -2.58 10.80
N THR A 123 -0.84 -2.33 9.89
CA THR A 123 -0.72 -1.29 8.85
C THR A 123 -0.35 0.08 9.43
N LEU A 124 -1.02 0.50 10.51
CA LEU A 124 -0.76 1.81 11.11
C LEU A 124 0.60 1.88 11.81
N GLU A 125 1.05 0.79 12.43
CA GLU A 125 2.38 0.73 13.04
C GLU A 125 3.46 0.83 11.97
N ILE A 126 3.34 0.05 10.91
CA ILE A 126 4.28 0.12 9.77
C ILE A 126 4.31 1.51 9.15
N LEU A 127 3.15 2.14 8.93
CA LEU A 127 3.10 3.50 8.39
C LEU A 127 3.74 4.54 9.32
N ASN A 128 3.61 4.38 10.64
CA ASN A 128 4.28 5.24 11.62
C ASN A 128 5.80 5.02 11.68
N ASN A 129 6.26 3.83 11.32
CA ASN A 129 7.69 3.48 11.29
C ASN A 129 8.38 3.88 9.97
N VAL A 130 7.65 4.45 9.01
CA VAL A 130 8.25 4.97 7.77
C VAL A 130 9.06 6.21 8.09
N ASN A 131 10.36 6.15 7.85
CA ASN A 131 11.29 7.24 8.15
C ASN A 131 12.13 7.69 6.94
N GLY A 132 11.90 7.10 5.77
CA GLY A 132 12.55 7.52 4.54
C GLY A 132 11.79 7.03 3.29
N LEU A 133 11.78 7.85 2.25
CA LEU A 133 11.18 7.55 0.95
C LEU A 133 12.08 8.09 -0.15
N THR A 134 12.30 7.30 -1.21
CA THR A 134 12.96 7.81 -2.41
C THR A 134 12.07 8.80 -3.15
N ARG A 135 12.70 9.65 -3.97
CA ARG A 135 12.01 10.68 -4.75
C ARG A 135 11.13 10.07 -5.83
N ASP A 136 11.65 9.08 -6.53
CA ASP A 136 10.98 8.48 -7.67
C ASP A 136 9.99 7.41 -7.19
N ALA A 137 8.74 7.61 -7.56
CA ALA A 137 7.66 6.66 -7.32
C ALA A 137 7.25 6.01 -8.63
N SER A 138 7.09 4.70 -8.64
CA SER A 138 6.63 3.93 -9.78
C SER A 138 5.28 3.28 -9.51
N LEU A 139 4.47 3.14 -10.56
CA LEU A 139 3.32 2.25 -10.53
C LEU A 139 3.79 0.83 -10.73
N ALA A 140 3.46 -0.04 -9.81
CA ALA A 140 3.65 -1.46 -9.96
C ALA A 140 2.66 -2.05 -10.99
N SER A 141 2.94 -3.24 -11.44
CA SER A 141 2.05 -3.98 -12.36
C SER A 141 0.64 -4.10 -11.78
N PRO A 142 -0.40 -4.07 -12.64
CA PRO A 142 -1.76 -4.24 -12.17
C PRO A 142 -1.93 -5.60 -11.48
N GLY A 143 -2.58 -5.55 -10.33
CA GLY A 143 -2.96 -6.71 -9.54
C GLY A 143 -4.46 -6.87 -9.44
N PHE A 144 -4.87 -7.79 -8.59
CA PHE A 144 -6.29 -8.03 -8.29
C PHE A 144 -6.55 -7.93 -6.79
N CYS A 145 -7.60 -7.21 -6.43
CA CYS A 145 -8.09 -7.13 -5.07
C CYS A 145 -9.28 -8.05 -4.88
N GLY A 146 -9.20 -8.98 -3.93
CA GLY A 146 -10.31 -9.83 -3.50
C GLY A 146 -11.05 -9.24 -2.29
N LYS A 147 -12.37 -9.12 -2.38
CA LYS A 147 -13.27 -8.75 -1.28
C LYS A 147 -14.66 -9.34 -1.56
N GLY A 148 -14.78 -10.66 -1.54
CA GLY A 148 -15.99 -11.34 -2.00
C GLY A 148 -16.28 -11.19 -3.49
N GLN A 149 -15.60 -10.28 -4.15
CA GLN A 149 -15.61 -9.98 -5.58
C GLN A 149 -14.19 -9.67 -6.00
N THR A 150 -13.80 -9.92 -7.24
CA THR A 150 -12.45 -9.62 -7.76
C THR A 150 -12.49 -8.42 -8.69
N VAL A 151 -11.62 -7.45 -8.46
CA VAL A 151 -11.47 -6.30 -9.36
C VAL A 151 -10.00 -5.99 -9.63
N PRO A 152 -9.64 -5.55 -10.85
CA PRO A 152 -8.28 -5.11 -11.14
C PRO A 152 -7.96 -3.83 -10.35
N VAL A 153 -6.75 -3.77 -9.81
CA VAL A 153 -6.22 -2.64 -9.04
C VAL A 153 -4.78 -2.37 -9.44
N GLY A 154 -4.29 -1.17 -9.17
CA GLY A 154 -2.88 -0.83 -9.24
C GLY A 154 -2.42 -0.31 -7.88
N ASP A 155 -1.18 -0.55 -7.57
CA ASP A 155 -0.48 0.03 -6.45
C ASP A 155 0.86 0.58 -6.92
N GLY A 156 1.50 1.38 -6.10
CA GLY A 156 2.79 1.93 -6.44
C GLY A 156 3.30 2.86 -5.35
N GLY A 157 4.56 3.22 -5.50
CA GLY A 157 5.22 4.12 -4.58
C GLY A 157 6.72 4.18 -4.83
N PRO A 158 7.42 4.92 -3.99
CA PRO A 158 8.87 4.95 -3.90
C PRO A 158 9.41 3.72 -3.16
N VAL A 159 10.72 3.55 -3.15
CA VAL A 159 11.37 2.70 -2.16
C VAL A 159 11.20 3.34 -0.79
N MET A 160 10.84 2.52 0.18
CA MET A 160 10.43 3.00 1.50
C MET A 160 11.31 2.36 2.57
N ARG A 161 11.89 3.19 3.45
CA ARG A 161 12.58 2.74 4.64
C ARG A 161 11.63 2.70 5.83
N ILE A 162 11.59 1.57 6.48
CA ILE A 162 10.79 1.32 7.67
C ILE A 162 11.75 0.98 8.81
N SER A 163 11.71 1.74 9.89
CA SER A 163 12.65 1.56 11.02
C SER A 163 12.44 0.25 11.76
N GLU A 164 11.22 -0.25 11.77
CA GLU A 164 10.88 -1.52 12.45
C GLU A 164 9.72 -2.21 11.74
N ALA A 165 9.91 -3.47 11.39
CA ALA A 165 8.90 -4.37 10.83
C ALA A 165 9.22 -5.81 11.24
N LEU A 166 8.19 -6.65 11.30
CA LEU A 166 8.40 -8.08 11.50
C LEU A 166 8.78 -8.73 10.16
N VAL A 167 9.98 -9.28 10.13
CA VAL A 167 10.53 -10.00 8.97
C VAL A 167 10.74 -11.45 9.35
N GLY A 168 10.19 -12.38 8.55
CA GLY A 168 10.26 -13.81 8.78
C GLY A 168 10.40 -14.61 7.49
#